data_d7f990003311cf8885d030c607fb5708
#
_entry.id   d7f990003311cf8885d030c607fb5708
#
_cell.length_a   1.000
_cell.length_b   1.000
_cell.length_c   1.000
_cell.angle_alpha   90.00
_cell.angle_beta   90.00
_cell.angle_gamma   90.00
#
_symmetry.space_group_name_H-M   'P 1'
#
loop_
_entity.id
_entity.type
_entity.pdbx_description
1 polymer ?
#
loop_
_entity_poly.entity_id
_entity_poly.type
_entity_poly.pdbx_seq_one_letter_code
_entity_poly.pdbx_strand_id
1 'polypeptide(L)'
;MTNALRLGIAGLGTVGTGVLDILKTHEAMLTTRAGMPVKVTAVSARRKGKTRGSHDLSGFEWFDDPVALAKSKGIDVFIELIGGDTGPARDAVVAAIAAGKHVITANKALLAHHGAGLARAAEAKGVALMFEAAVAGGIPVIKTLREGLAGNSVRKLFGIMNGTCNYILTKMANESRAFADVLKEAQELGYAEADPTFDVGGFDTAHKLAVLTSLAFGTEVNLSSIRIEGIEAITLEDIRNASELGYKIKLLGVAVAHDGGVEQRVHPTLIPRGSPVSETDDVFNAVVLKGDFVGDLVLEGRGAGAHPTASAVLSDIVDIARKNIRPSFGIPAKELKKYKPAPPKAHEGGFYVALDLLDKPGAVASIATILADAKISIESIVQRGKVDHDAKRATAQFILITHDTLEMSIQKAVARIQKDGHVAGIPRVIRIERF
;
A
#
# COMPACT_ATOMS: atom_id res chain seq x y z
N MET A 1 -30.88 -7.88 30.67
CA MET A 1 -30.81 -7.54 29.25
C MET A 1 -29.35 -7.17 28.95
N THR A 2 -28.67 -7.94 28.12
CA THR A 2 -27.30 -7.61 27.72
C THR A 2 -27.33 -6.30 26.93
N ASN A 3 -26.61 -5.27 27.40
CA ASN A 3 -26.51 -4.00 26.68
C ASN A 3 -25.87 -4.24 25.31
N ALA A 4 -26.52 -3.78 24.26
CA ALA A 4 -25.94 -3.85 22.91
C ALA A 4 -24.76 -2.87 22.77
N LEU A 5 -23.74 -3.24 22.01
CA LEU A 5 -22.69 -2.31 21.54
C LEU A 5 -23.30 -1.40 20.49
N ARG A 6 -23.35 -0.08 20.73
CA ARG A 6 -23.99 0.91 19.86
C ARG A 6 -22.96 1.56 18.95
N LEU A 7 -23.21 1.48 17.65
CA LEU A 7 -22.32 1.98 16.61
C LEU A 7 -22.86 3.25 15.99
N GLY A 8 -21.98 4.24 15.78
CA GLY A 8 -22.20 5.41 14.95
C GLY A 8 -21.33 5.35 13.71
N ILE A 9 -21.92 5.36 12.50
CA ILE A 9 -21.19 5.26 11.23
C ILE A 9 -21.18 6.62 10.54
N ALA A 10 -19.99 7.18 10.35
CA ALA A 10 -19.75 8.37 9.55
C ALA A 10 -19.18 7.98 8.18
N GLY A 11 -19.99 8.16 7.13
CA GLY A 11 -19.68 7.74 5.77
C GLY A 11 -20.48 6.50 5.35
N LEU A 12 -21.57 6.71 4.59
CA LEU A 12 -22.40 5.65 4.00
C LEU A 12 -22.13 5.53 2.50
N GLY A 13 -20.84 5.44 2.14
CA GLY A 13 -20.36 5.08 0.80
C GLY A 13 -20.26 3.56 0.65
N THR A 14 -19.41 3.12 -0.28
CA THR A 14 -19.19 1.71 -0.62
C THR A 14 -18.89 0.83 0.61
N VAL A 15 -17.99 1.27 1.48
CA VAL A 15 -17.62 0.49 2.68
C VAL A 15 -18.71 0.56 3.75
N GLY A 16 -19.29 1.75 3.99
CA GLY A 16 -20.32 1.93 5.01
C GLY A 16 -21.59 1.10 4.73
N THR A 17 -22.01 1.02 3.47
CA THR A 17 -23.12 0.13 3.06
C THR A 17 -22.73 -1.33 3.23
N GLY A 18 -21.49 -1.72 2.87
CA GLY A 18 -20.99 -3.08 3.10
C GLY A 18 -20.97 -3.47 4.59
N VAL A 19 -20.70 -2.54 5.51
CA VAL A 19 -20.82 -2.80 6.95
C VAL A 19 -22.25 -3.09 7.34
N LEU A 20 -23.23 -2.32 6.82
CA LEU A 20 -24.65 -2.57 7.06
C LEU A 20 -25.10 -3.93 6.49
N ASP A 21 -24.62 -4.30 5.30
CA ASP A 21 -24.91 -5.60 4.67
C ASP A 21 -24.47 -6.77 5.58
N ILE A 22 -23.22 -6.74 6.05
CA ILE A 22 -22.66 -7.83 6.85
C ILE A 22 -23.36 -7.88 8.23
N LEU A 23 -23.61 -6.74 8.86
CA LEU A 23 -24.31 -6.69 10.15
C LEU A 23 -25.70 -7.31 10.03
N LYS A 24 -26.44 -7.00 8.95
CA LYS A 24 -27.77 -7.56 8.70
C LYS A 24 -27.71 -9.06 8.41
N THR A 25 -26.78 -9.48 7.53
CA THR A 25 -26.70 -10.88 7.07
C THR A 25 -26.21 -11.82 8.18
N HIS A 26 -25.31 -11.34 9.04
CA HIS A 26 -24.61 -12.16 10.03
C HIS A 26 -24.89 -11.75 11.48
N GLU A 27 -26.05 -11.12 11.77
CA GLU A 27 -26.40 -10.60 13.09
C GLU A 27 -26.24 -11.64 14.21
N ALA A 28 -26.79 -12.84 14.04
CA ALA A 28 -26.72 -13.91 15.04
C ALA A 28 -25.27 -14.39 15.26
N MET A 29 -24.52 -14.60 14.18
CA MET A 29 -23.12 -15.01 14.25
C MET A 29 -22.26 -13.93 14.94
N LEU A 30 -22.46 -12.68 14.59
CA LEU A 30 -21.72 -11.56 15.18
C LEU A 30 -22.05 -11.39 16.67
N THR A 31 -23.33 -11.52 17.05
CA THR A 31 -23.75 -11.50 18.45
C THR A 31 -23.04 -12.59 19.25
N THR A 32 -22.98 -13.81 18.72
CA THR A 32 -22.28 -14.93 19.36
C THR A 32 -20.79 -14.64 19.47
N ARG A 33 -20.15 -14.16 18.42
CA ARG A 33 -18.71 -13.86 18.41
C ARG A 33 -18.35 -12.66 19.27
N ALA A 34 -19.18 -11.63 19.28
CA ALA A 34 -18.97 -10.44 20.11
C ALA A 34 -19.30 -10.67 21.61
N GLY A 35 -20.11 -11.68 21.91
CA GLY A 35 -20.62 -11.94 23.27
C GLY A 35 -21.78 -10.99 23.68
N MET A 36 -22.20 -10.12 22.76
CA MET A 36 -23.31 -9.17 22.94
C MET A 36 -23.88 -8.74 21.59
N PRO A 37 -25.14 -8.26 21.53
CA PRO A 37 -25.68 -7.67 20.31
C PRO A 37 -24.86 -6.45 19.85
N VAL A 38 -24.69 -6.31 18.54
CA VAL A 38 -24.01 -5.17 17.90
C VAL A 38 -25.03 -4.44 17.04
N LYS A 39 -25.28 -3.16 17.30
CA LYS A 39 -26.35 -2.40 16.63
C LYS A 39 -25.86 -1.05 16.14
N VAL A 40 -26.14 -0.72 14.89
CA VAL A 40 -26.04 0.66 14.41
C VAL A 40 -27.20 1.45 14.97
N THR A 41 -26.91 2.53 15.69
CA THR A 41 -27.90 3.40 16.29
C THR A 41 -27.95 4.76 15.61
N ALA A 42 -26.83 5.20 15.03
CA ALA A 42 -26.73 6.53 14.45
C ALA A 42 -25.80 6.53 13.21
N VAL A 43 -26.10 7.42 12.27
CA VAL A 43 -25.36 7.52 11.02
C VAL A 43 -25.15 8.99 10.62
N SER A 44 -24.07 9.25 9.87
CA SER A 44 -23.82 10.56 9.23
C SER A 44 -23.34 10.36 7.80
N ALA A 45 -23.93 11.13 6.86
CA ALA A 45 -23.47 11.19 5.48
C ALA A 45 -23.94 12.50 4.81
N ARG A 46 -23.23 12.94 3.76
CA ARG A 46 -23.47 14.22 3.07
C ARG A 46 -24.89 14.42 2.53
N ARG A 47 -25.62 13.35 2.14
CA ARG A 47 -26.94 13.42 1.50
C ARG A 47 -27.90 12.43 2.15
N LYS A 48 -28.82 12.92 2.97
CA LYS A 48 -29.84 12.11 3.66
C LYS A 48 -30.73 11.33 2.67
N GLY A 49 -31.19 11.98 1.62
CA GLY A 49 -32.11 11.39 0.63
C GLY A 49 -31.49 10.49 -0.44
N LYS A 50 -30.16 10.25 -0.40
CA LYS A 50 -29.51 9.35 -1.36
C LYS A 50 -29.88 7.89 -1.06
N THR A 51 -30.40 7.16 -2.05
CA THR A 51 -30.60 5.71 -1.95
C THR A 51 -29.28 4.99 -1.75
N ARG A 52 -29.23 4.05 -0.82
CA ARG A 52 -28.05 3.25 -0.48
C ARG A 52 -28.37 1.76 -0.55
N GLY A 53 -28.46 1.25 -1.77
CA GLY A 53 -28.91 -0.12 -2.01
C GLY A 53 -30.31 -0.34 -1.47
N SER A 54 -30.54 -1.46 -0.79
CA SER A 54 -31.83 -1.85 -0.17
C SER A 54 -31.91 -1.48 1.32
N HIS A 55 -30.98 -0.62 1.83
CA HIS A 55 -30.98 -0.29 3.26
C HIS A 55 -32.06 0.74 3.59
N ASP A 56 -32.93 0.39 4.54
CA ASP A 56 -33.80 1.33 5.22
C ASP A 56 -33.00 2.00 6.37
N LEU A 57 -32.84 3.31 6.26
CA LEU A 57 -32.12 4.11 7.23
C LEU A 57 -33.05 4.82 8.23
N SER A 58 -34.36 4.62 8.15
CA SER A 58 -35.36 5.30 8.99
C SER A 58 -35.22 4.95 10.48
N GLY A 59 -34.68 3.79 10.78
CA GLY A 59 -34.44 3.32 12.14
C GLY A 59 -33.17 3.90 12.81
N PHE A 60 -32.36 4.68 12.10
CA PHE A 60 -31.13 5.26 12.62
C PHE A 60 -31.31 6.75 12.93
N GLU A 61 -30.72 7.21 14.04
CA GLU A 61 -30.57 8.63 14.29
C GLU A 61 -29.62 9.24 13.23
N TRP A 62 -30.11 10.26 12.53
CA TRP A 62 -29.34 10.90 11.45
C TRP A 62 -28.65 12.17 11.94
N PHE A 63 -27.35 12.28 11.65
CA PHE A 63 -26.55 13.47 11.88
C PHE A 63 -26.03 14.03 10.57
N ASP A 64 -26.27 15.31 10.30
CA ASP A 64 -25.71 16.00 9.12
C ASP A 64 -24.21 16.30 9.31
N ASP A 65 -23.78 16.48 10.57
CA ASP A 65 -22.40 16.71 10.96
C ASP A 65 -21.81 15.47 11.63
N PRO A 66 -20.71 14.89 11.09
CA PRO A 66 -20.04 13.73 11.70
C PRO A 66 -19.40 14.05 13.06
N VAL A 67 -19.07 15.32 13.34
CA VAL A 67 -18.55 15.73 14.65
C VAL A 67 -19.67 15.67 15.72
N ALA A 68 -20.90 16.04 15.34
CA ALA A 68 -22.04 15.88 16.23
C ALA A 68 -22.35 14.42 16.52
N LEU A 69 -22.29 13.54 15.49
CA LEU A 69 -22.39 12.08 15.66
C LEU A 69 -21.33 11.56 16.62
N ALA A 70 -20.06 11.97 16.44
CA ALA A 70 -18.93 11.55 17.28
C ALA A 70 -19.13 11.87 18.77
N LYS A 71 -19.84 12.96 19.07
CA LYS A 71 -20.16 13.39 20.46
C LYS A 71 -21.45 12.79 21.00
N SER A 72 -22.25 12.07 20.20
CA SER A 72 -23.55 11.52 20.61
C SER A 72 -23.41 10.57 21.81
N LYS A 73 -24.33 10.68 22.75
CA LYS A 73 -24.48 9.73 23.86
C LYS A 73 -25.13 8.40 23.40
N GLY A 74 -25.69 8.39 22.19
CA GLY A 74 -26.34 7.23 21.59
C GLY A 74 -25.39 6.18 21.02
N ILE A 75 -24.08 6.45 20.99
CA ILE A 75 -23.07 5.52 20.46
C ILE A 75 -21.97 5.22 21.48
N ASP A 76 -21.36 4.05 21.34
CA ASP A 76 -20.17 3.59 22.10
C ASP A 76 -18.93 3.56 21.22
N VAL A 77 -19.12 3.27 19.92
CA VAL A 77 -18.08 3.19 18.91
C VAL A 77 -18.39 4.14 17.77
N PHE A 78 -17.44 4.97 17.40
CA PHE A 78 -17.47 5.82 16.24
C PHE A 78 -16.69 5.17 15.08
N ILE A 79 -17.33 4.98 13.94
CA ILE A 79 -16.72 4.34 12.75
C ILE A 79 -16.58 5.41 11.66
N GLU A 80 -15.34 5.74 11.32
CA GLU A 80 -14.99 6.74 10.30
C GLU A 80 -14.72 6.05 8.96
N LEU A 81 -15.57 6.36 7.97
CA LEU A 81 -15.51 5.86 6.59
C LEU A 81 -15.69 7.00 5.58
N ILE A 82 -15.28 8.21 5.94
CA ILE A 82 -15.39 9.42 5.11
C ILE A 82 -14.19 9.54 4.18
N GLY A 83 -12.97 9.36 4.73
CA GLY A 83 -11.70 9.56 4.04
C GLY A 83 -11.18 11.01 4.10
N GLY A 84 -9.92 11.20 3.67
CA GLY A 84 -9.18 12.46 3.77
C GLY A 84 -8.44 12.62 5.10
N ASP A 85 -7.35 13.37 5.09
CA ASP A 85 -6.46 13.56 6.25
C ASP A 85 -6.78 14.82 7.06
N THR A 86 -7.68 15.66 6.55
CA THR A 86 -8.10 16.94 7.15
C THR A 86 -9.63 17.08 7.14
N GLY A 87 -10.13 18.15 7.75
CA GLY A 87 -11.56 18.48 7.77
C GLY A 87 -12.43 17.46 8.50
N PRO A 88 -13.65 17.18 8.00
CA PRO A 88 -14.69 16.48 8.78
C PRO A 88 -14.27 15.09 9.29
N ALA A 89 -13.45 14.35 8.55
CA ALA A 89 -12.99 13.02 8.95
C ALA A 89 -12.08 13.12 10.19
N ARG A 90 -11.05 13.98 10.12
CA ARG A 90 -10.12 14.19 11.22
C ARG A 90 -10.82 14.79 12.44
N ASP A 91 -11.62 15.82 12.23
CA ASP A 91 -12.30 16.54 13.30
C ASP A 91 -13.27 15.63 14.08
N ALA A 92 -13.98 14.76 13.38
CA ALA A 92 -14.87 13.78 13.98
C ALA A 92 -14.11 12.70 14.78
N VAL A 93 -12.99 12.18 14.26
CA VAL A 93 -12.15 11.21 14.98
C VAL A 93 -11.58 11.84 16.27
N VAL A 94 -11.06 13.06 16.18
CA VAL A 94 -10.56 13.80 17.37
C VAL A 94 -11.68 14.01 18.38
N ALA A 95 -12.87 14.41 17.92
CA ALA A 95 -14.04 14.62 18.79
C ALA A 95 -14.52 13.33 19.45
N ALA A 96 -14.52 12.20 18.73
CA ALA A 96 -14.89 10.90 19.26
C ALA A 96 -13.93 10.45 20.38
N ILE A 97 -12.61 10.55 20.15
CA ILE A 97 -11.60 10.24 21.17
C ILE A 97 -11.79 11.15 22.40
N ALA A 98 -11.95 12.46 22.19
CA ALA A 98 -12.17 13.41 23.28
C ALA A 98 -13.44 13.10 24.10
N ALA A 99 -14.50 12.62 23.42
CA ALA A 99 -15.76 12.19 24.05
C ALA A 99 -15.70 10.79 24.69
N GLY A 100 -14.55 10.12 24.71
CA GLY A 100 -14.36 8.81 25.30
C GLY A 100 -14.99 7.68 24.50
N LYS A 101 -15.12 7.83 23.17
CA LYS A 101 -15.62 6.79 22.27
C LYS A 101 -14.47 5.97 21.69
N HIS A 102 -14.68 4.66 21.54
CA HIS A 102 -13.82 3.84 20.71
C HIS A 102 -13.93 4.30 19.24
N VAL A 103 -12.85 4.23 18.51
CA VAL A 103 -12.77 4.65 17.10
C VAL A 103 -12.30 3.50 16.23
N ILE A 104 -13.01 3.30 15.11
CA ILE A 104 -12.58 2.45 14.00
C ILE A 104 -12.49 3.32 12.76
N THR A 105 -11.41 3.22 12.02
CA THR A 105 -11.23 3.99 10.77
C THR A 105 -10.66 3.15 9.64
N ALA A 106 -11.14 3.37 8.43
CA ALA A 106 -10.56 2.84 7.19
C ALA A 106 -9.64 3.87 6.48
N ASN A 107 -9.34 4.98 7.14
CA ASN A 107 -8.72 6.15 6.54
C ASN A 107 -7.19 6.13 6.66
N LYS A 108 -6.55 5.53 5.65
CA LYS A 108 -5.09 5.46 5.56
C LYS A 108 -4.40 6.82 5.54
N ALA A 109 -5.02 7.83 4.89
CA ALA A 109 -4.43 9.17 4.82
C ALA A 109 -4.40 9.83 6.21
N LEU A 110 -5.48 9.74 6.97
CA LEU A 110 -5.55 10.22 8.35
C LEU A 110 -4.46 9.58 9.22
N LEU A 111 -4.27 8.27 9.10
CA LEU A 111 -3.24 7.54 9.86
C LEU A 111 -1.83 7.88 9.43
N ALA A 112 -1.58 8.03 8.11
CA ALA A 112 -0.27 8.40 7.58
C ALA A 112 0.20 9.77 8.06
N HIS A 113 -0.72 10.72 8.23
CA HIS A 113 -0.40 12.08 8.66
C HIS A 113 -0.53 12.30 10.17
N HIS A 114 -1.47 11.64 10.84
CA HIS A 114 -1.84 11.93 12.23
C HIS A 114 -1.84 10.72 13.16
N GLY A 115 -1.54 9.51 12.65
CA GLY A 115 -1.73 8.23 13.35
C GLY A 115 -1.10 8.18 14.74
N ALA A 116 0.18 8.57 14.86
CA ALA A 116 0.87 8.55 16.16
C ALA A 116 0.25 9.51 17.19
N GLY A 117 -0.20 10.69 16.76
CA GLY A 117 -0.87 11.65 17.62
C GLY A 117 -2.24 11.16 18.08
N LEU A 118 -3.03 10.58 17.16
CA LEU A 118 -4.34 10.01 17.46
C LEU A 118 -4.24 8.81 18.39
N ALA A 119 -3.23 7.93 18.19
CA ALA A 119 -2.98 6.80 19.08
C ALA A 119 -2.65 7.26 20.50
N ARG A 120 -1.76 8.24 20.67
CA ARG A 120 -1.47 8.83 21.99
C ARG A 120 -2.71 9.41 22.65
N ALA A 121 -3.55 10.12 21.89
CA ALA A 121 -4.80 10.68 22.42
C ALA A 121 -5.80 9.60 22.84
N ALA A 122 -5.94 8.53 22.03
CA ALA A 122 -6.84 7.42 22.32
C ALA A 122 -6.38 6.64 23.58
N GLU A 123 -5.10 6.32 23.68
CA GLU A 123 -4.51 5.66 24.84
C GLU A 123 -4.65 6.49 26.12
N ALA A 124 -4.42 7.80 26.04
CA ALA A 124 -4.61 8.72 27.18
C ALA A 124 -6.07 8.80 27.66
N LYS A 125 -7.05 8.51 26.79
CA LYS A 125 -8.48 8.45 27.09
C LYS A 125 -8.95 7.03 27.47
N GLY A 126 -8.09 6.02 27.37
CA GLY A 126 -8.46 4.62 27.60
C GLY A 126 -9.43 4.07 26.56
N VAL A 127 -9.43 4.61 25.34
CA VAL A 127 -10.29 4.15 24.24
C VAL A 127 -9.45 3.50 23.12
N ALA A 128 -10.09 2.60 22.37
CA ALA A 128 -9.47 1.97 21.21
C ALA A 128 -9.43 2.94 20.02
N LEU A 129 -8.30 2.92 19.27
CA LEU A 129 -8.21 3.39 17.90
C LEU A 129 -7.79 2.17 17.05
N MET A 130 -8.73 1.64 16.25
CA MET A 130 -8.53 0.45 15.44
C MET A 130 -8.67 0.78 13.96
N PHE A 131 -7.90 0.09 13.11
CA PHE A 131 -7.80 0.48 11.71
C PHE A 131 -7.42 -0.65 10.75
N GLU A 132 -7.87 -1.89 11.03
CA GLU A 132 -7.63 -3.03 10.14
C GLU A 132 -8.04 -2.73 8.70
N ALA A 133 -9.17 -2.04 8.54
CA ALA A 133 -9.71 -1.66 7.24
C ALA A 133 -8.89 -0.60 6.48
N ALA A 134 -7.93 0.06 7.11
CA ALA A 134 -7.17 1.14 6.49
C ALA A 134 -6.06 0.66 5.55
N VAL A 135 -5.57 -0.57 5.73
CA VAL A 135 -4.48 -1.14 4.93
C VAL A 135 -4.86 -2.50 4.39
N ALA A 136 -4.72 -2.68 3.08
CA ALA A 136 -4.97 -3.93 2.37
C ALA A 136 -6.39 -4.53 2.57
N GLY A 137 -7.38 -3.70 2.90
CA GLY A 137 -8.80 -4.02 2.90
C GLY A 137 -9.18 -5.31 3.61
N GLY A 138 -9.38 -6.39 2.85
CA GLY A 138 -9.78 -7.69 3.42
C GLY A 138 -8.63 -8.55 3.97
N ILE A 139 -7.38 -8.11 3.84
CA ILE A 139 -6.20 -8.84 4.35
C ILE A 139 -5.93 -8.44 5.80
N PRO A 140 -5.91 -9.36 6.77
CA PRO A 140 -5.76 -9.03 8.20
C PRO A 140 -4.29 -8.73 8.56
N VAL A 141 -3.66 -7.77 7.87
CA VAL A 141 -2.23 -7.47 8.00
C VAL A 141 -1.90 -6.69 9.27
N ILE A 142 -2.79 -5.80 9.72
CA ILE A 142 -2.60 -5.02 10.94
C ILE A 142 -2.59 -5.94 12.16
N LYS A 143 -3.59 -6.83 12.27
CA LYS A 143 -3.68 -7.83 13.35
C LYS A 143 -2.53 -8.83 13.30
N THR A 144 -2.13 -9.23 12.11
CA THR A 144 -0.97 -10.11 11.94
C THR A 144 0.29 -9.46 12.54
N LEU A 145 0.57 -8.21 12.20
CA LEU A 145 1.73 -7.48 12.75
C LEU A 145 1.58 -7.21 14.25
N ARG A 146 0.40 -6.73 14.67
CA ARG A 146 0.15 -6.26 16.03
C ARG A 146 0.06 -7.40 17.05
N GLU A 147 -0.51 -8.53 16.65
CA GLU A 147 -0.89 -9.63 17.54
C GLU A 147 -0.21 -10.94 17.15
N GLY A 148 -0.35 -11.36 15.88
CA GLY A 148 0.17 -12.65 15.41
C GLY A 148 1.70 -12.74 15.45
N LEU A 149 2.39 -11.63 15.19
CA LEU A 149 3.85 -11.55 15.19
C LEU A 149 4.45 -10.89 16.43
N ALA A 150 3.68 -10.76 17.51
CA ALA A 150 4.15 -10.12 18.75
C ALA A 150 5.43 -10.74 19.36
N GLY A 151 5.74 -12.00 19.05
CA GLY A 151 6.96 -12.70 19.44
C GLY A 151 8.12 -12.62 18.44
N ASN A 152 7.97 -11.84 17.34
CA ASN A 152 8.96 -11.76 16.27
C ASN A 152 9.45 -10.32 16.07
N SER A 153 10.71 -10.21 15.65
CA SER A 153 11.26 -8.98 15.10
C SER A 153 11.12 -9.01 13.57
N VAL A 154 10.30 -8.12 13.03
CA VAL A 154 10.17 -7.98 11.57
C VAL A 154 11.40 -7.25 11.04
N ARG A 155 12.08 -7.82 10.04
CA ARG A 155 13.28 -7.25 9.42
C ARG A 155 12.98 -6.53 8.11
N LYS A 156 12.02 -7.05 7.35
CA LYS A 156 11.61 -6.52 6.05
C LYS A 156 10.12 -6.77 5.87
N LEU A 157 9.44 -5.79 5.30
CA LEU A 157 8.10 -5.97 4.75
C LEU A 157 8.05 -5.39 3.35
N PHE A 158 7.29 -6.02 2.48
CA PHE A 158 7.06 -5.51 1.14
C PHE A 158 5.77 -6.11 0.58
N GLY A 159 5.22 -5.50 -0.47
CA GLY A 159 4.04 -6.06 -1.07
C GLY A 159 3.38 -5.18 -2.12
N ILE A 160 2.42 -5.80 -2.81
CA ILE A 160 1.47 -5.17 -3.71
C ILE A 160 0.34 -4.60 -2.84
N MET A 161 0.26 -3.27 -2.71
CA MET A 161 -0.69 -2.61 -1.82
C MET A 161 -1.71 -1.75 -2.59
N ASN A 162 -1.63 -1.71 -3.93
CA ASN A 162 -2.57 -1.01 -4.79
C ASN A 162 -3.08 -1.93 -5.90
N GLY A 163 -4.38 -2.23 -5.87
CA GLY A 163 -5.03 -3.14 -6.83
C GLY A 163 -5.13 -2.55 -8.23
N THR A 164 -5.29 -1.23 -8.38
CA THR A 164 -5.37 -0.54 -9.67
C THR A 164 -4.06 -0.69 -10.44
N CYS A 165 -2.92 -0.40 -9.81
CA CYS A 165 -1.60 -0.57 -10.41
C CYS A 165 -1.33 -2.03 -10.77
N ASN A 166 -1.69 -2.96 -9.88
CA ASN A 166 -1.50 -4.38 -10.16
C ASN A 166 -2.35 -4.86 -11.34
N TYR A 167 -3.62 -4.42 -11.42
CA TYR A 167 -4.50 -4.68 -12.55
C TYR A 167 -3.88 -4.17 -13.86
N ILE A 168 -3.44 -2.91 -13.89
CA ILE A 168 -2.85 -2.29 -15.09
C ILE A 168 -1.62 -3.09 -15.54
N LEU A 169 -0.65 -3.35 -14.66
CA LEU A 169 0.56 -4.09 -15.01
C LEU A 169 0.27 -5.53 -15.43
N THR A 170 -0.71 -6.20 -14.80
CA THR A 170 -1.15 -7.55 -15.18
C THR A 170 -1.75 -7.57 -16.59
N LYS A 171 -2.64 -6.63 -16.90
CA LYS A 171 -3.27 -6.53 -18.22
C LYS A 171 -2.28 -6.17 -19.32
N MET A 172 -1.39 -5.21 -19.05
CA MET A 172 -0.30 -4.87 -19.99
C MET A 172 0.53 -6.12 -20.32
N ALA A 173 0.86 -6.94 -19.32
CA ALA A 173 1.66 -8.14 -19.49
C ALA A 173 0.92 -9.24 -20.27
N ASN A 174 -0.31 -9.55 -19.87
CA ASN A 174 -1.07 -10.70 -20.41
C ASN A 174 -1.66 -10.42 -21.79
N GLU A 175 -2.06 -9.18 -22.06
CA GLU A 175 -2.75 -8.79 -23.30
C GLU A 175 -1.87 -7.99 -24.26
N SER A 176 -0.61 -7.72 -23.88
CA SER A 176 0.32 -6.89 -24.68
C SER A 176 -0.23 -5.51 -25.06
N ARG A 177 -0.94 -4.86 -24.13
CA ARG A 177 -1.60 -3.56 -24.31
C ARG A 177 -0.77 -2.42 -23.72
N ALA A 178 -0.91 -1.24 -24.30
CA ALA A 178 -0.24 -0.04 -23.78
C ALA A 178 -0.89 0.45 -22.47
N PHE A 179 -0.09 1.12 -21.63
CA PHE A 179 -0.53 1.68 -20.35
C PHE A 179 -1.81 2.52 -20.46
N ALA A 180 -1.87 3.44 -21.45
CA ALA A 180 -3.00 4.34 -21.61
C ALA A 180 -4.31 3.61 -21.91
N ASP A 181 -4.27 2.53 -22.72
CA ASP A 181 -5.45 1.76 -23.09
C ASP A 181 -5.98 0.97 -21.89
N VAL A 182 -5.09 0.39 -21.09
CA VAL A 182 -5.47 -0.38 -19.90
C VAL A 182 -5.94 0.54 -18.78
N LEU A 183 -5.32 1.72 -18.62
CA LEU A 183 -5.78 2.72 -17.66
C LEU A 183 -7.21 3.18 -17.96
N LYS A 184 -7.52 3.44 -19.25
CA LYS A 184 -8.87 3.80 -19.65
C LYS A 184 -9.88 2.70 -19.30
N GLU A 185 -9.55 1.43 -19.57
CA GLU A 185 -10.39 0.30 -19.18
C GLU A 185 -10.59 0.22 -17.66
N ALA A 186 -9.53 0.43 -16.90
CA ALA A 186 -9.61 0.45 -15.43
C ALA A 186 -10.55 1.56 -14.91
N GLN A 187 -10.57 2.71 -15.58
CA GLN A 187 -11.51 3.81 -15.29
C GLN A 187 -12.95 3.43 -15.65
N GLU A 188 -13.18 2.83 -16.80
CA GLU A 188 -14.50 2.36 -17.23
C GLU A 188 -15.08 1.28 -16.28
N LEU A 189 -14.21 0.40 -15.75
CA LEU A 189 -14.57 -0.63 -14.76
C LEU A 189 -14.70 -0.07 -13.34
N GLY A 190 -14.35 1.19 -13.10
CA GLY A 190 -14.39 1.82 -11.78
C GLY A 190 -13.25 1.38 -10.84
N TYR A 191 -12.17 0.81 -11.35
CA TYR A 191 -10.96 0.49 -10.60
C TYR A 191 -10.04 1.70 -10.45
N ALA A 192 -10.08 2.65 -11.39
CA ALA A 192 -9.39 3.92 -11.31
C ALA A 192 -10.39 5.08 -11.36
N GLU A 193 -10.08 6.17 -10.67
CA GLU A 193 -10.85 7.42 -10.75
C GLU A 193 -10.45 8.21 -12.01
N ALA A 194 -11.21 9.29 -12.30
CA ALA A 194 -10.93 10.17 -13.43
C ALA A 194 -9.53 10.81 -13.33
N ASP A 195 -9.10 11.18 -12.12
CA ASP A 195 -7.70 11.50 -11.82
C ASP A 195 -7.05 10.29 -11.13
N PRO A 196 -6.27 9.47 -11.85
CA PRO A 196 -5.67 8.25 -11.31
C PRO A 196 -4.35 8.49 -10.59
N THR A 197 -3.86 9.74 -10.53
CA THR A 197 -2.50 10.10 -10.06
C THR A 197 -2.20 9.52 -8.69
N PHE A 198 -3.18 9.50 -7.79
CA PHE A 198 -3.00 8.99 -6.44
C PHE A 198 -2.67 7.48 -6.43
N ASP A 199 -3.24 6.73 -7.36
CA ASP A 199 -2.96 5.30 -7.52
C ASP A 199 -1.69 5.06 -8.36
N VAL A 200 -1.69 5.51 -9.63
CA VAL A 200 -0.61 5.19 -10.57
C VAL A 200 0.72 5.85 -10.20
N GLY A 201 0.67 7.00 -9.52
CA GLY A 201 1.84 7.67 -8.96
C GLY A 201 2.40 7.00 -7.70
N GLY A 202 1.72 5.98 -7.13
CA GLY A 202 2.18 5.22 -5.97
C GLY A 202 1.86 5.82 -4.59
N PHE A 203 1.12 6.92 -4.52
CA PHE A 203 0.81 7.62 -3.25
C PHE A 203 -0.10 6.80 -2.35
N ASP A 204 -1.09 6.09 -2.89
CA ASP A 204 -1.92 5.15 -2.12
C ASP A 204 -1.08 4.09 -1.41
N THR A 205 -0.15 3.49 -2.15
CA THR A 205 0.81 2.51 -1.61
C THR A 205 1.67 3.12 -0.52
N ALA A 206 2.14 4.36 -0.70
CA ALA A 206 2.99 5.05 0.27
C ALA A 206 2.26 5.31 1.60
N HIS A 207 0.99 5.71 1.58
CA HIS A 207 0.19 5.90 2.79
C HIS A 207 0.05 4.58 3.57
N LYS A 208 -0.24 3.48 2.88
CA LYS A 208 -0.35 2.15 3.50
C LYS A 208 0.98 1.68 4.06
N LEU A 209 2.06 1.86 3.29
CA LEU A 209 3.41 1.50 3.69
C LEU A 209 3.85 2.24 4.96
N ALA A 210 3.59 3.55 5.06
CA ALA A 210 3.93 4.34 6.23
C ALA A 210 3.30 3.78 7.52
N VAL A 211 2.03 3.36 7.45
CA VAL A 211 1.32 2.74 8.58
C VAL A 211 1.91 1.38 8.93
N LEU A 212 2.15 0.52 7.93
CA LEU A 212 2.75 -0.80 8.15
C LEU A 212 4.18 -0.71 8.70
N THR A 213 4.96 0.25 8.24
CA THR A 213 6.32 0.51 8.73
C THR A 213 6.31 0.85 10.22
N SER A 214 5.39 1.71 10.64
CA SER A 214 5.23 2.07 12.05
C SER A 214 4.93 0.84 12.92
N LEU A 215 4.00 0.00 12.47
CA LEU A 215 3.64 -1.24 13.15
C LEU A 215 4.80 -2.25 13.22
N ALA A 216 5.49 -2.44 12.10
CA ALA A 216 6.54 -3.45 11.99
C ALA A 216 7.79 -3.11 12.79
N PHE A 217 8.16 -1.83 12.85
CA PHE A 217 9.44 -1.39 13.41
C PHE A 217 9.32 -0.53 14.67
N GLY A 218 8.10 -0.29 15.17
CA GLY A 218 7.87 0.48 16.38
C GLY A 218 8.32 1.94 16.28
N THR A 219 8.17 2.56 15.11
CA THR A 219 8.52 3.97 14.87
C THR A 219 7.27 4.82 14.73
N GLU A 220 7.38 6.14 14.92
CA GLU A 220 6.31 7.05 14.50
C GLU A 220 6.09 6.93 12.99
N VAL A 221 4.83 7.13 12.57
CA VAL A 221 4.49 7.12 11.14
C VAL A 221 5.22 8.26 10.44
N ASN A 222 5.92 7.97 9.36
CA ASN A 222 6.64 8.97 8.57
C ASN A 222 6.40 8.75 7.08
N LEU A 223 5.56 9.58 6.49
CA LEU A 223 5.24 9.55 5.07
C LEU A 223 6.29 10.30 4.23
N SER A 224 6.84 11.40 4.76
CA SER A 224 7.71 12.30 4.02
C SER A 224 9.07 11.71 3.62
N SER A 225 9.50 10.62 4.27
CA SER A 225 10.75 9.94 3.95
C SER A 225 10.60 8.86 2.88
N ILE A 226 9.38 8.57 2.44
CA ILE A 226 9.15 7.55 1.42
C ILE A 226 9.54 8.11 0.06
N ARG A 227 10.49 7.45 -0.60
CA ARG A 227 10.75 7.69 -2.01
C ARG A 227 9.67 7.00 -2.83
N ILE A 228 8.99 7.75 -3.68
CA ILE A 228 7.84 7.27 -4.45
C ILE A 228 8.13 7.39 -5.94
N GLU A 229 7.99 6.28 -6.66
CA GLU A 229 8.06 6.18 -8.10
C GLU A 229 6.81 5.41 -8.58
N GLY A 230 6.01 6.03 -9.45
CA GLY A 230 4.79 5.42 -10.00
C GLY A 230 5.06 4.47 -11.18
N ILE A 231 3.98 3.94 -11.77
CA ILE A 231 4.05 2.99 -12.88
C ILE A 231 3.95 3.63 -14.27
N GLU A 232 3.74 4.93 -14.36
CA GLU A 232 3.47 5.65 -15.62
C GLU A 232 4.62 5.56 -16.61
N ALA A 233 5.86 5.43 -16.12
CA ALA A 233 7.06 5.30 -16.94
C ALA A 233 7.32 3.87 -17.46
N ILE A 234 6.56 2.87 -16.97
CA ILE A 234 6.72 1.47 -17.39
C ILE A 234 6.14 1.26 -18.78
N THR A 235 6.97 0.80 -19.68
CA THR A 235 6.57 0.53 -21.06
C THR A 235 6.21 -0.94 -21.26
N LEU A 236 5.44 -1.22 -22.32
CA LEU A 236 5.16 -2.59 -22.74
C LEU A 236 6.45 -3.35 -23.09
N GLU A 237 7.45 -2.63 -23.60
CA GLU A 237 8.76 -3.19 -23.91
C GLU A 237 9.50 -3.64 -22.64
N ASP A 238 9.46 -2.84 -21.56
CA ASP A 238 10.03 -3.24 -20.26
C ASP A 238 9.36 -4.50 -19.70
N ILE A 239 8.04 -4.59 -19.85
CA ILE A 239 7.28 -5.78 -19.41
C ILE A 239 7.69 -7.03 -20.20
N ARG A 240 7.81 -6.92 -21.53
CA ARG A 240 8.25 -8.03 -22.38
C ARG A 240 9.68 -8.47 -22.05
N ASN A 241 10.58 -7.50 -21.91
CA ASN A 241 11.97 -7.78 -21.56
C ASN A 241 12.09 -8.44 -20.18
N ALA A 242 11.38 -7.92 -19.19
CA ALA A 242 11.31 -8.53 -17.85
C ALA A 242 10.79 -9.98 -17.94
N SER A 243 9.72 -10.20 -18.71
CA SER A 243 9.13 -11.52 -18.91
C SER A 243 10.10 -12.54 -19.49
N GLU A 244 10.87 -12.15 -20.50
CA GLU A 244 11.86 -13.03 -21.15
C GLU A 244 13.06 -13.32 -20.24
N LEU A 245 13.39 -12.38 -19.37
CA LEU A 245 14.43 -12.54 -18.34
C LEU A 245 13.94 -13.31 -17.10
N GLY A 246 12.69 -13.80 -17.12
CA GLY A 246 12.13 -14.60 -16.00
C GLY A 246 11.55 -13.78 -14.86
N TYR A 247 11.19 -12.51 -15.10
CA TYR A 247 10.61 -11.61 -14.10
C TYR A 247 9.21 -11.15 -14.47
N LYS A 248 8.46 -10.69 -13.46
CA LYS A 248 7.27 -9.84 -13.61
C LYS A 248 7.54 -8.47 -13.00
N ILE A 249 6.91 -7.41 -13.54
CA ILE A 249 6.97 -6.06 -12.96
C ILE A 249 5.74 -5.84 -12.09
N LYS A 250 5.95 -5.44 -10.83
CA LYS A 250 4.90 -5.07 -9.86
C LYS A 250 5.25 -3.74 -9.20
N LEU A 251 4.23 -2.96 -8.80
CA LEU A 251 4.45 -1.81 -7.91
C LEU A 251 4.53 -2.31 -6.48
N LEU A 252 5.68 -2.16 -5.84
CA LEU A 252 5.85 -2.57 -4.46
C LEU A 252 6.02 -1.39 -3.51
N GLY A 253 5.37 -1.47 -2.35
CA GLY A 253 5.83 -0.81 -1.15
C GLY A 253 6.84 -1.69 -0.43
N VAL A 254 7.99 -1.15 -0.07
CA VAL A 254 9.08 -1.89 0.60
C VAL A 254 9.55 -1.10 1.81
N ALA A 255 9.67 -1.77 2.96
CA ALA A 255 10.30 -1.21 4.15
C ALA A 255 11.28 -2.21 4.75
N VAL A 256 12.47 -1.73 5.11
CA VAL A 256 13.58 -2.55 5.62
C VAL A 256 14.17 -1.90 6.86
N ALA A 257 14.36 -2.69 7.92
CA ALA A 257 15.09 -2.26 9.11
C ALA A 257 16.59 -2.47 8.89
N HIS A 258 17.39 -1.44 9.17
CA HIS A 258 18.84 -1.46 9.17
C HIS A 258 19.37 -1.04 10.54
N ASP A 259 20.62 -1.34 10.86
CA ASP A 259 21.24 -0.95 12.14
C ASP A 259 21.24 0.57 12.38
N GLY A 260 21.12 1.37 11.34
CA GLY A 260 21.13 2.84 11.40
C GLY A 260 19.77 3.52 11.29
N GLY A 261 18.69 2.79 11.01
CA GLY A 261 17.35 3.36 10.77
C GLY A 261 16.50 2.49 9.87
N VAL A 262 15.42 3.07 9.32
CA VAL A 262 14.45 2.37 8.47
C VAL A 262 14.47 2.96 7.07
N GLU A 263 14.52 2.10 6.08
CA GLU A 263 14.32 2.45 4.67
C GLU A 263 12.85 2.22 4.29
N GLN A 264 12.26 3.18 3.55
CA GLN A 264 10.92 3.05 2.97
C GLN A 264 10.93 3.53 1.53
N ARG A 265 10.33 2.78 0.62
CA ARG A 265 10.22 3.15 -0.78
C ARG A 265 9.01 2.51 -1.46
N VAL A 266 8.49 3.19 -2.46
CA VAL A 266 7.45 2.69 -3.38
C VAL A 266 7.98 2.83 -4.80
N HIS A 267 8.04 1.74 -5.53
CA HIS A 267 8.55 1.78 -6.90
C HIS A 267 8.13 0.54 -7.70
N PRO A 268 8.11 0.63 -9.04
CA PRO A 268 8.08 -0.54 -9.91
C PRO A 268 9.29 -1.44 -9.62
N THR A 269 9.05 -2.75 -9.60
CA THR A 269 10.04 -3.74 -9.18
C THR A 269 9.95 -4.98 -10.05
N LEU A 270 11.11 -5.48 -10.52
CA LEU A 270 11.20 -6.81 -11.10
C LEU A 270 11.21 -7.85 -10.00
N ILE A 271 10.31 -8.83 -10.11
CA ILE A 271 10.17 -9.93 -9.17
C ILE A 271 10.33 -11.25 -9.93
N PRO A 272 11.17 -12.20 -9.48
CA PRO A 272 11.31 -13.49 -10.11
C PRO A 272 9.95 -14.20 -10.25
N ARG A 273 9.69 -14.75 -11.45
CA ARG A 273 8.50 -15.57 -11.68
C ARG A 273 8.47 -16.77 -10.76
N GLY A 274 7.25 -17.21 -10.41
CA GLY A 274 7.05 -18.34 -9.50
C GLY A 274 7.15 -17.97 -8.02
N SER A 275 7.50 -16.73 -7.67
CA SER A 275 7.35 -16.25 -6.29
C SER A 275 5.89 -15.92 -5.98
N PRO A 276 5.40 -16.10 -4.74
CA PRO A 276 4.00 -15.81 -4.40
C PRO A 276 3.54 -14.41 -4.82
N VAL A 277 4.36 -13.40 -4.60
CA VAL A 277 4.01 -12.01 -4.96
C VAL A 277 4.01 -11.79 -6.46
N SER A 278 4.86 -12.48 -7.23
CA SER A 278 4.84 -12.37 -8.69
C SER A 278 3.56 -12.93 -9.31
N GLU A 279 2.97 -13.95 -8.66
CA GLU A 279 1.76 -14.62 -9.14
C GLU A 279 0.46 -13.97 -8.62
N THR A 280 0.57 -12.96 -7.76
CA THR A 280 -0.57 -12.13 -7.35
C THR A 280 -0.95 -11.18 -8.48
N ASP A 281 -1.99 -11.51 -9.24
CA ASP A 281 -2.41 -10.79 -10.44
C ASP A 281 -3.72 -9.99 -10.22
N ASP A 282 -4.15 -9.23 -11.22
CA ASP A 282 -5.37 -8.43 -11.26
C ASP A 282 -5.48 -7.43 -10.10
N VAL A 283 -6.63 -7.37 -9.41
CA VAL A 283 -6.92 -6.43 -8.32
C VAL A 283 -6.46 -6.94 -6.94
N PHE A 284 -5.80 -8.10 -6.90
CA PHE A 284 -5.35 -8.68 -5.65
C PHE A 284 -4.12 -7.95 -5.08
N ASN A 285 -4.06 -7.91 -3.77
CA ASN A 285 -2.92 -7.41 -3.00
C ASN A 285 -2.22 -8.57 -2.31
N ALA A 286 -0.92 -8.41 -2.07
CA ALA A 286 -0.14 -9.33 -1.26
C ALA A 286 0.85 -8.57 -0.40
N VAL A 287 0.99 -8.96 0.86
CA VAL A 287 1.98 -8.41 1.78
C VAL A 287 2.86 -9.54 2.31
N VAL A 288 4.15 -9.36 2.19
CA VAL A 288 5.16 -10.29 2.73
C VAL A 288 5.81 -9.67 3.96
N LEU A 289 5.86 -10.43 5.03
CA LEU A 289 6.50 -10.06 6.29
C LEU A 289 7.64 -11.04 6.54
N LYS A 290 8.87 -10.53 6.68
CA LYS A 290 10.05 -11.34 7.02
C LYS A 290 10.37 -11.17 8.49
N GLY A 291 10.06 -12.18 9.29
CA GLY A 291 10.37 -12.22 10.71
C GLY A 291 11.63 -13.05 11.01
N ASP A 292 12.20 -12.86 12.19
CA ASP A 292 13.40 -13.56 12.60
C ASP A 292 13.18 -15.04 12.94
N PHE A 293 12.05 -15.36 13.60
CA PHE A 293 11.71 -16.73 13.98
C PHE A 293 10.66 -17.37 13.09
N VAL A 294 9.68 -16.59 12.62
CA VAL A 294 8.59 -17.12 11.79
C VAL A 294 9.04 -17.34 10.33
N GLY A 295 10.14 -16.71 9.90
CA GLY A 295 10.54 -16.70 8.50
C GLY A 295 9.66 -15.78 7.65
N ASP A 296 9.37 -16.21 6.43
CA ASP A 296 8.58 -15.46 5.47
C ASP A 296 7.09 -15.81 5.61
N LEU A 297 6.27 -14.80 5.87
CA LEU A 297 4.82 -14.90 5.91
C LEU A 297 4.23 -14.11 4.75
N VAL A 298 3.38 -14.75 3.94
CA VAL A 298 2.69 -14.11 2.81
C VAL A 298 1.20 -14.06 3.11
N LEU A 299 0.63 -12.87 2.99
CA LEU A 299 -0.79 -12.61 3.13
C LEU A 299 -1.31 -12.09 1.79
N GLU A 300 -2.26 -12.77 1.19
CA GLU A 300 -2.86 -12.40 -0.09
C GLU A 300 -4.38 -12.32 0.01
N GLY A 301 -4.98 -11.38 -0.73
CA GLY A 301 -6.42 -11.23 -0.77
C GLY A 301 -6.86 -9.96 -1.51
N ARG A 302 -8.16 -9.65 -1.43
CA ARG A 302 -8.69 -8.42 -1.99
C ARG A 302 -8.30 -7.23 -1.12
N GLY A 303 -7.49 -6.33 -1.67
CA GLY A 303 -6.98 -5.14 -0.98
C GLY A 303 -7.97 -3.99 -0.85
N ALA A 304 -9.11 -4.04 -1.55
CA ALA A 304 -10.15 -3.03 -1.55
C ALA A 304 -11.51 -3.64 -1.89
N GLY A 305 -12.57 -2.85 -1.81
CA GLY A 305 -13.93 -3.24 -2.14
C GLY A 305 -14.89 -3.15 -0.95
N ALA A 306 -16.19 -3.15 -1.22
CA ALA A 306 -17.23 -2.97 -0.20
C ALA A 306 -17.11 -3.99 0.94
N HIS A 307 -17.31 -5.26 0.63
CA HIS A 307 -17.37 -6.33 1.63
C HIS A 307 -15.99 -6.72 2.19
N PRO A 308 -14.88 -6.80 1.42
CA PRO A 308 -13.57 -7.05 1.99
C PRO A 308 -13.18 -6.02 3.05
N THR A 309 -13.33 -4.72 2.75
CA THR A 309 -13.00 -3.65 3.69
C THR A 309 -13.98 -3.61 4.88
N ALA A 310 -15.28 -3.82 4.63
CA ALA A 310 -16.27 -3.92 5.69
C ALA A 310 -15.98 -5.11 6.63
N SER A 311 -15.51 -6.25 6.12
CA SER A 311 -15.13 -7.40 6.93
C SER A 311 -14.04 -7.05 7.95
N ALA A 312 -13.05 -6.24 7.58
CA ALA A 312 -12.02 -5.75 8.49
C ALA A 312 -12.61 -4.80 9.56
N VAL A 313 -13.54 -3.91 9.18
CA VAL A 313 -14.27 -3.07 10.14
C VAL A 313 -15.01 -3.94 11.17
N LEU A 314 -15.72 -4.99 10.70
CA LEU A 314 -16.45 -5.90 11.61
C LEU A 314 -15.51 -6.67 12.54
N SER A 315 -14.31 -7.03 12.07
CA SER A 315 -13.30 -7.66 12.91
C SER A 315 -12.88 -6.75 14.07
N ASP A 316 -12.68 -5.45 13.80
CA ASP A 316 -12.35 -4.47 14.84
C ASP A 316 -13.53 -4.22 15.79
N ILE A 317 -14.76 -4.20 15.29
CA ILE A 317 -15.98 -4.11 16.14
C ILE A 317 -16.05 -5.28 17.13
N VAL A 318 -15.80 -6.51 16.67
CA VAL A 318 -15.83 -7.70 17.51
C VAL A 318 -14.76 -7.65 18.60
N ASP A 319 -13.56 -7.14 18.28
CA ASP A 319 -12.49 -6.98 19.27
C ASP A 319 -12.87 -5.95 20.35
N ILE A 320 -13.46 -4.82 19.96
CA ILE A 320 -13.96 -3.82 20.93
C ILE A 320 -15.04 -4.44 21.83
N ALA A 321 -16.01 -5.18 21.24
CA ALA A 321 -17.06 -5.85 22.00
C ALA A 321 -16.51 -6.84 23.05
N ARG A 322 -15.46 -7.56 22.68
CA ARG A 322 -14.74 -8.51 23.55
C ARG A 322 -13.77 -7.85 24.52
N LYS A 323 -13.62 -6.52 24.45
CA LYS A 323 -12.62 -5.76 25.21
C LYS A 323 -11.17 -6.18 24.91
N ASN A 324 -10.94 -6.74 23.72
CA ASN A 324 -9.60 -7.06 23.22
C ASN A 324 -8.94 -5.81 22.65
N ILE A 325 -8.67 -4.84 23.53
CA ILE A 325 -8.07 -3.55 23.16
C ILE A 325 -6.56 -3.65 23.33
N ARG A 326 -5.84 -3.40 22.24
CA ARG A 326 -4.38 -3.38 22.19
C ARG A 326 -3.88 -1.97 21.80
N PRO A 327 -2.64 -1.63 22.13
CA PRO A 327 -2.04 -0.40 21.59
C PRO A 327 -2.17 -0.36 20.07
N SER A 328 -2.58 0.79 19.52
CA SER A 328 -2.95 0.94 18.12
C SER A 328 -1.86 0.50 17.15
N PHE A 329 -0.58 0.76 17.49
CA PHE A 329 0.60 0.40 16.71
C PHE A 329 1.40 -0.78 17.31
N GLY A 330 0.75 -1.69 18.06
CA GLY A 330 1.38 -2.89 18.62
C GLY A 330 2.16 -2.66 19.91
N ILE A 331 2.63 -1.46 20.15
CA ILE A 331 3.29 -0.99 21.38
C ILE A 331 2.62 0.30 21.86
N PRO A 332 2.73 0.67 23.16
CA PRO A 332 2.20 1.93 23.65
C PRO A 332 2.71 3.12 22.82
N ALA A 333 1.81 4.00 22.42
CA ALA A 333 2.15 5.09 21.48
C ALA A 333 3.23 6.05 22.02
N LYS A 334 3.43 6.12 23.34
CA LYS A 334 4.54 6.86 23.98
C LYS A 334 5.90 6.19 23.77
N GLU A 335 5.93 4.89 23.48
CA GLU A 335 7.16 4.10 23.24
C GLU A 335 7.55 4.07 21.75
N LEU A 336 6.70 4.60 20.85
CA LEU A 336 7.05 4.76 19.45
C LEU A 336 8.29 5.63 19.32
N LYS A 337 9.33 5.08 18.69
CA LYS A 337 10.58 5.80 18.46
C LYS A 337 10.38 6.83 17.35
N LYS A 338 11.07 7.97 17.43
CA LYS A 338 11.14 8.88 16.28
C LYS A 338 11.68 8.12 15.07
N TYR A 339 11.01 8.30 13.93
CA TYR A 339 11.48 7.72 12.69
C TYR A 339 12.88 8.24 12.35
N LYS A 340 13.79 7.33 12.04
CA LYS A 340 15.13 7.64 11.58
C LYS A 340 15.33 7.00 10.22
N PRO A 341 15.59 7.77 9.15
CA PRO A 341 15.85 7.19 7.84
C PRO A 341 17.16 6.39 7.85
N ALA A 342 17.18 5.29 7.12
CA ALA A 342 18.38 4.52 6.90
C ALA A 342 19.46 5.34 6.17
N PRO A 343 20.76 5.05 6.37
CA PRO A 343 21.82 5.73 5.64
C PRO A 343 21.65 5.57 4.11
N PRO A 344 22.03 6.56 3.29
CA PRO A 344 21.87 6.50 1.83
C PRO A 344 22.55 5.31 1.13
N LYS A 345 23.50 4.69 1.78
CA LYS A 345 24.23 3.49 1.30
C LYS A 345 23.60 2.17 1.74
N ALA A 346 22.47 2.19 2.44
CA ALA A 346 21.87 0.98 2.99
C ALA A 346 21.24 0.07 1.93
N HIS A 347 20.73 0.65 0.83
CA HIS A 347 20.10 -0.15 -0.20
C HIS A 347 21.12 -0.86 -1.09
N GLU A 348 21.05 -2.19 -1.08
CA GLU A 348 21.80 -3.09 -1.95
C GLU A 348 20.81 -4.06 -2.62
N GLY A 349 20.97 -4.31 -3.92
CA GLY A 349 20.11 -5.22 -4.67
C GLY A 349 20.48 -5.28 -6.15
N GLY A 350 19.80 -6.12 -6.91
CA GLY A 350 19.92 -6.21 -8.34
C GLY A 350 19.18 -5.08 -9.07
N PHE A 351 19.63 -4.76 -10.26
CA PHE A 351 19.00 -3.76 -11.12
C PHE A 351 18.84 -4.25 -12.54
N TYR A 352 17.69 -3.97 -13.12
CA TYR A 352 17.46 -3.99 -14.55
C TYR A 352 17.78 -2.60 -15.09
N VAL A 353 18.59 -2.55 -16.15
CA VAL A 353 18.92 -1.30 -16.86
C VAL A 353 18.65 -1.49 -18.34
N ALA A 354 17.79 -0.67 -18.90
CA ALA A 354 17.50 -0.65 -20.35
C ALA A 354 18.04 0.64 -20.97
N LEU A 355 18.78 0.49 -22.06
CA LEU A 355 19.46 1.54 -22.80
C LEU A 355 19.11 1.44 -24.28
N ASP A 356 18.85 2.55 -24.95
CA ASP A 356 18.85 2.64 -26.41
C ASP A 356 20.27 2.99 -26.86
N LEU A 357 21.03 1.97 -27.23
CA LEU A 357 22.44 2.11 -27.59
C LEU A 357 22.58 2.53 -29.03
N LEU A 358 23.40 3.53 -29.33
CA LEU A 358 23.77 3.88 -30.68
C LEU A 358 24.59 2.73 -31.28
N ASP A 359 24.21 2.27 -32.47
CA ASP A 359 24.91 1.19 -33.18
C ASP A 359 26.24 1.68 -33.73
N LYS A 360 27.25 1.73 -32.87
CA LYS A 360 28.61 2.16 -33.16
C LYS A 360 29.63 1.21 -32.52
N PRO A 361 30.73 0.94 -33.23
CA PRO A 361 31.84 0.18 -32.63
C PRO A 361 32.32 0.82 -31.31
N GLY A 362 32.51 -0.01 -30.29
CA GLY A 362 33.01 0.44 -29.00
C GLY A 362 31.92 0.83 -27.99
N ALA A 363 30.65 1.00 -28.36
CA ALA A 363 29.58 1.43 -27.47
C ALA A 363 29.37 0.47 -26.26
N VAL A 364 29.31 -0.83 -26.52
CA VAL A 364 29.18 -1.85 -25.44
C VAL A 364 30.43 -1.88 -24.58
N ALA A 365 31.63 -1.75 -25.17
CA ALA A 365 32.88 -1.74 -24.42
C ALA A 365 32.97 -0.53 -23.48
N SER A 366 32.51 0.65 -23.89
CA SER A 366 32.45 1.83 -23.03
C SER A 366 31.54 1.62 -21.85
N ILE A 367 30.34 1.08 -22.07
CA ILE A 367 29.38 0.77 -20.97
C ILE A 367 29.99 -0.25 -20.00
N ALA A 368 30.58 -1.32 -20.51
CA ALA A 368 31.21 -2.34 -19.67
C ALA A 368 32.35 -1.76 -18.82
N THR A 369 33.14 -0.85 -19.38
CA THR A 369 34.22 -0.15 -18.64
C THR A 369 33.64 0.73 -17.54
N ILE A 370 32.57 1.50 -17.82
CA ILE A 370 31.93 2.36 -16.80
C ILE A 370 31.39 1.53 -15.64
N LEU A 371 30.77 0.37 -15.93
CA LEU A 371 30.24 -0.53 -14.90
C LEU A 371 31.38 -1.18 -14.10
N ALA A 372 32.46 -1.60 -14.76
CA ALA A 372 33.64 -2.16 -14.09
C ALA A 372 34.30 -1.15 -13.14
N ASP A 373 34.47 0.11 -13.57
CA ASP A 373 34.99 1.22 -12.76
C ASP A 373 34.12 1.45 -11.51
N ALA A 374 32.81 1.29 -11.66
CA ALA A 374 31.85 1.41 -10.55
C ALA A 374 31.75 0.15 -9.69
N LYS A 375 32.52 -0.91 -9.98
CA LYS A 375 32.50 -2.22 -9.33
C LYS A 375 31.14 -2.91 -9.40
N ILE A 376 30.42 -2.72 -10.49
CA ILE A 376 29.13 -3.34 -10.77
C ILE A 376 29.35 -4.58 -11.60
N SER A 377 28.97 -5.74 -11.05
CA SER A 377 29.01 -7.02 -11.77
C SER A 377 27.72 -7.23 -12.55
N ILE A 378 27.85 -7.70 -13.77
CA ILE A 378 26.72 -7.97 -14.68
C ILE A 378 26.34 -9.44 -14.56
N GLU A 379 25.05 -9.71 -14.32
CA GLU A 379 24.49 -11.06 -14.28
C GLU A 379 24.09 -11.54 -15.69
N SER A 380 23.41 -10.67 -16.46
CA SER A 380 23.01 -10.98 -17.82
C SER A 380 22.95 -9.76 -18.73
N ILE A 381 23.11 -9.98 -20.02
CA ILE A 381 23.00 -8.96 -21.07
C ILE A 381 22.14 -9.51 -22.19
N VAL A 382 21.23 -8.67 -22.70
CA VAL A 382 20.46 -8.92 -23.91
C VAL A 382 20.60 -7.71 -24.82
N GLN A 383 21.03 -7.91 -26.05
CA GLN A 383 21.07 -6.87 -27.08
C GLN A 383 20.15 -7.25 -28.24
N ARG A 384 19.30 -6.30 -28.65
CA ARG A 384 18.40 -6.47 -29.79
C ARG A 384 18.56 -5.34 -30.76
N GLY A 385 18.79 -5.67 -32.00
CA GLY A 385 18.79 -4.67 -33.09
C GLY A 385 17.38 -4.16 -33.34
N LYS A 386 17.15 -2.86 -33.27
CA LYS A 386 16.00 -2.22 -33.90
C LYS A 386 16.43 -1.86 -35.32
N VAL A 387 15.93 -2.60 -36.31
CA VAL A 387 16.11 -2.23 -37.70
C VAL A 387 15.04 -1.19 -38.01
N ASP A 388 15.34 0.07 -37.75
CA ASP A 388 14.56 1.17 -38.27
C ASP A 388 15.31 1.65 -39.57
N HIS A 389 14.79 1.25 -40.71
CA HIS A 389 15.39 1.56 -42.02
C HIS A 389 15.33 3.07 -42.37
N ASP A 390 14.54 3.86 -41.62
CA ASP A 390 14.36 5.30 -41.87
C ASP A 390 15.06 6.20 -40.84
N ALA A 391 15.62 5.63 -39.75
CA ALA A 391 16.24 6.44 -38.72
C ALA A 391 17.66 6.91 -39.11
N LYS A 392 17.89 8.22 -39.06
CA LYS A 392 19.23 8.83 -39.23
C LYS A 392 20.27 8.34 -38.20
N ARG A 393 19.85 7.56 -37.17
CA ARG A 393 20.69 6.93 -36.16
C ARG A 393 20.08 5.56 -35.81
N ALA A 394 20.70 4.50 -36.26
CA ALA A 394 20.35 3.16 -35.83
C ALA A 394 20.62 3.00 -34.32
N THR A 395 19.66 2.51 -33.59
CA THR A 395 19.81 2.16 -32.16
C THR A 395 19.55 0.69 -31.96
N ALA A 396 20.29 0.06 -31.05
CA ALA A 396 20.03 -1.27 -30.55
C ALA A 396 19.54 -1.16 -29.11
N GLN A 397 18.50 -1.91 -28.76
CA GLN A 397 18.10 -2.03 -27.37
C GLN A 397 19.14 -2.89 -26.62
N PHE A 398 19.71 -2.34 -25.57
CA PHE A 398 20.66 -3.01 -24.70
C PHE A 398 20.11 -3.08 -23.29
N ILE A 399 19.94 -4.30 -22.81
CA ILE A 399 19.37 -4.59 -21.49
C ILE A 399 20.42 -5.31 -20.69
N LEU A 400 20.60 -4.91 -19.44
CA LEU A 400 21.45 -5.63 -18.50
C LEU A 400 20.75 -5.84 -17.17
N ILE A 401 21.05 -6.97 -16.55
CA ILE A 401 20.74 -7.29 -15.16
C ILE A 401 22.05 -7.27 -14.39
N THR A 402 22.08 -6.61 -13.25
CA THR A 402 23.25 -6.61 -12.37
C THR A 402 23.09 -7.67 -11.28
N HIS A 403 24.21 -8.18 -10.79
CA HIS A 403 24.27 -8.74 -9.44
C HIS A 403 23.95 -7.67 -8.41
N ASP A 404 23.79 -8.07 -7.13
CA ASP A 404 23.51 -7.13 -6.06
C ASP A 404 24.61 -6.06 -5.98
N THR A 405 24.20 -4.82 -5.96
CA THR A 405 25.09 -3.65 -5.90
C THR A 405 24.39 -2.50 -5.16
N LEU A 406 25.20 -1.55 -4.66
CA LEU A 406 24.67 -0.37 -4.01
C LEU A 406 23.90 0.52 -5.00
N GLU A 407 22.71 0.96 -4.64
CA GLU A 407 21.88 1.86 -5.48
C GLU A 407 22.65 3.12 -5.91
N MET A 408 23.48 3.66 -5.01
CA MET A 408 24.28 4.84 -5.32
C MET A 408 25.35 4.56 -6.39
N SER A 409 25.86 3.33 -6.48
CA SER A 409 26.83 2.92 -7.50
C SER A 409 26.16 2.86 -8.88
N ILE A 410 25.00 2.20 -8.97
CA ILE A 410 24.27 2.09 -10.24
C ILE A 410 23.79 3.47 -10.73
N GLN A 411 23.30 4.34 -9.86
CA GLN A 411 22.88 5.70 -10.24
C GLN A 411 24.04 6.51 -10.82
N LYS A 412 25.24 6.45 -10.20
CA LYS A 412 26.44 7.12 -10.72
C LYS A 412 26.90 6.55 -12.06
N ALA A 413 26.88 5.22 -12.19
CA ALA A 413 27.26 4.55 -13.42
C ALA A 413 26.30 4.94 -14.58
N VAL A 414 24.99 4.89 -14.35
CA VAL A 414 23.96 5.27 -15.33
C VAL A 414 24.10 6.74 -15.74
N ALA A 415 24.36 7.64 -14.80
CA ALA A 415 24.61 9.04 -15.11
C ALA A 415 25.89 9.26 -15.97
N ARG A 416 26.95 8.44 -15.76
CA ARG A 416 28.14 8.45 -16.64
C ARG A 416 27.81 7.90 -18.03
N ILE A 417 27.09 6.76 -18.11
CA ILE A 417 26.67 6.14 -19.37
C ILE A 417 25.85 7.13 -20.22
N GLN A 418 24.93 7.87 -19.59
CA GLN A 418 24.14 8.87 -20.31
C GLN A 418 24.99 10.01 -20.88
N LYS A 419 26.07 10.39 -20.21
CA LYS A 419 27.00 11.43 -20.64
C LYS A 419 28.05 10.96 -21.66
N ASP A 420 28.26 9.67 -21.78
CA ASP A 420 29.30 9.06 -22.63
C ASP A 420 29.03 9.23 -24.15
N GLY A 421 27.79 9.57 -24.51
CA GLY A 421 27.41 9.86 -25.90
C GLY A 421 27.15 8.64 -26.78
N HIS A 422 27.08 7.44 -26.20
CA HIS A 422 26.74 6.19 -26.89
C HIS A 422 25.26 5.78 -26.68
N VAL A 423 24.52 6.47 -25.83
CA VAL A 423 23.11 6.15 -25.49
C VAL A 423 22.19 7.25 -26.02
N ALA A 424 21.12 6.85 -26.67
CA ALA A 424 20.03 7.73 -27.08
C ALA A 424 18.95 7.73 -25.97
N GLY A 425 18.43 8.92 -25.64
CA GLY A 425 17.37 9.03 -24.63
C GLY A 425 17.85 8.86 -23.19
N ILE A 426 16.90 8.54 -22.31
CA ILE A 426 17.13 8.41 -20.87
C ILE A 426 17.18 6.93 -20.51
N PRO A 427 18.27 6.45 -19.86
CA PRO A 427 18.33 5.10 -19.34
C PRO A 427 17.17 4.79 -18.39
N ARG A 428 16.56 3.63 -18.53
CA ARG A 428 15.54 3.14 -17.56
C ARG A 428 16.20 2.19 -16.59
N VAL A 429 15.95 2.43 -15.29
CA VAL A 429 16.49 1.61 -14.21
C VAL A 429 15.34 1.13 -13.35
N ILE A 430 15.19 -0.19 -13.18
CA ILE A 430 14.18 -0.79 -12.32
C ILE A 430 14.88 -1.72 -11.33
N ARG A 431 14.48 -1.65 -10.06
CA ARG A 431 15.05 -2.48 -8.99
C ARG A 431 14.54 -3.92 -9.11
N ILE A 432 15.35 -4.85 -8.65
CA ILE A 432 15.00 -6.28 -8.56
C ILE A 432 14.90 -6.64 -7.08
N GLU A 433 13.75 -7.20 -6.68
CA GLU A 433 13.56 -7.80 -5.35
C GLU A 433 13.59 -9.31 -5.49
N ARG A 434 14.53 -9.95 -4.75
CA ARG A 434 14.64 -11.39 -4.64
C ARG A 434 14.17 -11.84 -3.27
N PHE A 435 13.52 -13.01 -3.21
CA PHE A 435 12.92 -13.59 -2.00
C PHE A 435 13.89 -14.53 -1.32
#